data_21f0c3beff48c5a414924bea0531e388
#
_entry.id   21f0c3beff48c5a414924bea0531e388
#
_cell.length_a   1.000
_cell.length_b   1.000
_cell.length_c   1.000
_cell.angle_alpha   90.00
_cell.angle_beta   90.00
_cell.angle_gamma   90.00
#
_symmetry.space_group_name_H-M   'P 1'
#
loop_
_entity.id
_entity.type
_entity.pdbx_description
1 polymer ?
#
loop_
_entity_poly.entity_id
_entity_poly.type
_entity_poly.pdbx_seq_one_letter_code
_entity_poly.pdbx_strand_id
1 'polypeptide(L)'
;IGDANGADKTLQSFLAESGYSDVIIYCSGQICRNNIGQWNVQNILVDSSQKGRNFYMQKDKEMAVKADYGFVLWNGKSAGSISNVIEMVERKKGVVVYLAPEKQFYSISDFSDFKEFINKCDKESIAGISKKLKVDDILRNFERVSQGVISF
;
A
#
# COMPACT_ATOMS: atom_id res chain seq x y z
N ILE A 1 -7.98 -1.56 7.46
CA ILE A 1 -6.58 -1.98 7.62
C ILE A 1 -6.40 -3.42 7.17
N GLY A 2 -5.20 -3.80 6.67
CA GLY A 2 -4.89 -5.18 6.30
C GLY A 2 -4.56 -6.09 7.47
N ASP A 3 -4.26 -7.36 7.16
CA ASP A 3 -4.01 -8.43 8.13
C ASP A 3 -2.57 -8.97 8.12
N ALA A 4 -1.64 -8.34 7.41
CA ALA A 4 -0.27 -8.85 7.27
C ALA A 4 0.53 -8.80 8.59
N ASN A 5 1.56 -9.65 8.69
CA ASN A 5 2.42 -9.75 9.88
C ASN A 5 3.42 -8.59 10.01
N GLY A 6 3.44 -7.59 9.34
CA GLY A 6 4.39 -6.47 9.45
C GLY A 6 3.69 -5.21 9.96
N ALA A 7 3.68 -4.18 9.12
CA ALA A 7 3.09 -2.89 9.43
C ALA A 7 1.63 -2.98 9.85
N ASP A 8 0.82 -3.81 9.16
CA ASP A 8 -0.60 -3.98 9.52
C ASP A 8 -0.76 -4.45 10.96
N LYS A 9 0.01 -5.48 11.38
CA LYS A 9 -0.04 -5.99 12.75
C LYS A 9 0.40 -4.94 13.77
N THR A 10 1.45 -4.18 13.48
CA THR A 10 1.93 -3.10 14.36
C THR A 10 0.86 -2.01 14.53
N LEU A 11 0.23 -1.59 13.43
CA LEU A 11 -0.85 -0.60 13.48
C LEU A 11 -2.09 -1.15 14.20
N GLN A 12 -2.43 -2.42 14.01
CA GLN A 12 -3.52 -3.05 14.75
C GLN A 12 -3.25 -3.05 16.26
N SER A 13 -2.02 -3.39 16.70
CA SER A 13 -1.65 -3.34 18.13
C SER A 13 -1.81 -1.92 18.69
N PHE A 14 -1.29 -0.92 17.99
CA PHE A 14 -1.42 0.47 18.41
C PHE A 14 -2.89 0.92 18.54
N LEU A 15 -3.73 0.60 17.56
CA LEU A 15 -5.15 0.96 17.58
C LEU A 15 -5.91 0.25 18.72
N ALA A 16 -5.60 -1.04 18.97
CA ALA A 16 -6.21 -1.80 20.06
C ALA A 16 -5.80 -1.26 21.43
N GLU A 17 -4.50 -0.98 21.63
CA GLU A 17 -3.98 -0.38 22.87
C GLU A 17 -4.54 1.03 23.13
N SER A 18 -4.84 1.77 22.05
CA SER A 18 -5.50 3.09 22.12
C SER A 18 -7.00 3.03 22.33
N GLY A 19 -7.60 1.83 22.41
CA GLY A 19 -9.03 1.64 22.56
C GLY A 19 -9.87 2.03 21.34
N TYR A 20 -9.25 2.10 20.15
CA TYR A 20 -9.93 2.49 18.93
C TYR A 20 -10.80 1.33 18.42
N SER A 21 -12.08 1.57 18.22
CA SER A 21 -13.07 0.51 17.90
C SER A 21 -13.61 0.54 16.48
N ASP A 22 -13.52 1.68 15.79
CA ASP A 22 -14.03 1.84 14.41
C ASP A 22 -12.98 1.40 13.39
N VAL A 23 -12.78 0.09 13.28
CA VAL A 23 -11.80 -0.55 12.40
C VAL A 23 -12.47 -1.68 11.62
N ILE A 24 -12.07 -1.84 10.36
CA ILE A 24 -12.41 -2.98 9.52
C ILE A 24 -11.12 -3.68 9.08
N ILE A 25 -11.01 -4.98 9.33
CA ILE A 25 -9.89 -5.80 8.90
C ILE A 25 -10.18 -6.40 7.54
N TYR A 26 -9.34 -6.11 6.55
CA TYR A 26 -9.42 -6.70 5.22
C TYR A 26 -8.52 -7.92 5.10
N CYS A 27 -9.11 -9.04 4.70
CA CYS A 27 -8.43 -10.32 4.56
C CYS A 27 -8.67 -10.91 3.17
N SER A 28 -7.63 -11.45 2.55
CA SER A 28 -7.78 -12.30 1.36
C SER A 28 -8.19 -13.70 1.78
N GLY A 29 -9.31 -14.20 1.26
CA GLY A 29 -9.89 -15.49 1.62
C GLY A 29 -10.70 -15.43 2.91
N GLN A 30 -10.95 -16.59 3.51
CA GLN A 30 -11.89 -16.73 4.63
C GLN A 30 -11.29 -16.48 6.01
N ILE A 31 -9.96 -16.61 6.14
CA ILE A 31 -9.26 -16.56 7.43
C ILE A 31 -8.26 -15.41 7.42
N CYS A 32 -8.40 -14.50 8.38
CA CYS A 32 -7.44 -13.44 8.63
C CYS A 32 -6.19 -13.96 9.33
N ARG A 33 -5.02 -13.46 8.94
CA ARG A 33 -3.75 -13.74 9.62
C ARG A 33 -3.66 -13.03 10.97
N ASN A 34 -4.21 -11.81 11.06
CA ASN A 34 -4.24 -11.00 12.28
C ASN A 34 -5.54 -10.21 12.37
N ASN A 35 -6.16 -10.19 13.55
CA ASN A 35 -7.24 -9.30 13.99
C ASN A 35 -7.13 -9.09 15.50
N ILE A 36 -6.19 -8.20 15.89
CA ILE A 36 -5.78 -8.03 17.30
C ILE A 36 -6.89 -7.42 18.15
N GLY A 37 -7.59 -6.43 17.60
CA GLY A 37 -8.69 -5.76 18.30
C GLY A 37 -10.04 -6.46 18.19
N GLN A 38 -10.10 -7.65 17.58
CA GLN A 38 -11.34 -8.41 17.35
C GLN A 38 -12.41 -7.60 16.61
N TRP A 39 -12.00 -6.76 15.67
CA TRP A 39 -12.86 -5.89 14.88
C TRP A 39 -13.60 -6.62 13.77
N ASN A 40 -14.51 -5.93 13.13
CA ASN A 40 -15.24 -6.42 11.96
C ASN A 40 -14.27 -6.80 10.83
N VAL A 41 -14.61 -7.88 10.11
CA VAL A 41 -13.78 -8.43 9.04
C VAL A 41 -14.49 -8.31 7.71
N GLN A 42 -13.76 -7.83 6.72
CA GLN A 42 -14.13 -7.86 5.30
C GLN A 42 -13.30 -8.93 4.59
N ASN A 43 -13.90 -10.07 4.32
CA ASN A 43 -13.27 -11.15 3.56
C ASN A 43 -13.38 -10.89 2.06
N ILE A 44 -12.24 -10.85 1.38
CA ILE A 44 -12.17 -10.69 -0.06
C ILE A 44 -12.08 -12.07 -0.71
N LEU A 45 -13.07 -12.40 -1.52
CA LEU A 45 -13.06 -13.65 -2.28
C LEU A 45 -11.93 -13.60 -3.31
N VAL A 46 -11.07 -14.59 -3.26
CA VAL A 46 -9.93 -14.71 -4.17
C VAL A 46 -10.07 -16.00 -4.95
N ASP A 47 -9.88 -15.94 -6.25
CA ASP A 47 -9.88 -17.11 -7.11
C ASP A 47 -8.86 -18.16 -6.63
N SER A 48 -9.24 -19.43 -6.66
CA SER A 48 -8.41 -20.54 -6.17
C SER A 48 -7.09 -20.72 -6.94
N SER A 49 -7.00 -20.18 -8.14
CA SER A 49 -5.78 -20.14 -8.95
C SER A 49 -4.74 -19.15 -8.43
N GLN A 50 -5.17 -18.12 -7.69
CA GLN A 50 -4.29 -17.10 -7.13
C GLN A 50 -3.55 -17.66 -5.92
N LYS A 51 -2.22 -17.51 -5.93
CA LYS A 51 -1.34 -18.00 -4.83
C LYS A 51 -0.30 -16.94 -4.44
N GLY A 52 0.28 -17.12 -3.28
CA GLY A 52 1.38 -16.29 -2.79
C GLY A 52 1.01 -14.81 -2.73
N ARG A 53 1.88 -13.97 -3.29
CA ARG A 53 1.69 -12.51 -3.27
C ARG A 53 0.40 -12.06 -3.94
N ASN A 54 0.05 -12.64 -5.09
CA ASN A 54 -1.14 -12.24 -5.84
C ASN A 54 -2.42 -12.49 -5.03
N PHE A 55 -2.47 -13.58 -4.27
CA PHE A 55 -3.57 -13.84 -3.34
C PHE A 55 -3.74 -12.72 -2.31
N TYR A 56 -2.66 -12.31 -1.66
CA TYR A 56 -2.73 -11.27 -0.61
C TYR A 56 -2.96 -9.86 -1.16
N MET A 57 -2.53 -9.57 -2.38
CA MET A 57 -2.75 -8.26 -3.01
C MET A 57 -4.23 -7.96 -3.30
N GLN A 58 -5.12 -8.96 -3.36
CA GLN A 58 -6.53 -8.72 -3.65
C GLN A 58 -7.20 -7.85 -2.57
N LYS A 59 -6.92 -8.11 -1.29
CA LYS A 59 -7.43 -7.27 -0.21
C LYS A 59 -6.88 -5.84 -0.28
N ASP A 60 -5.61 -5.68 -0.67
CA ASP A 60 -4.96 -4.36 -0.76
C ASP A 60 -5.61 -3.49 -1.85
N LYS A 61 -5.94 -4.09 -2.99
CA LYS A 61 -6.70 -3.45 -4.06
C LYS A 61 -8.09 -3.03 -3.60
N GLU A 62 -8.81 -3.92 -2.90
CA GLU A 62 -10.14 -3.60 -2.41
C GLU A 62 -10.11 -2.49 -1.34
N MET A 63 -9.12 -2.50 -0.44
CA MET A 63 -8.90 -1.40 0.49
C MET A 63 -8.67 -0.07 -0.25
N ALA A 64 -7.82 -0.06 -1.27
CA ALA A 64 -7.55 1.14 -2.06
C ALA A 64 -8.80 1.64 -2.81
N VAL A 65 -9.70 0.75 -3.25
CA VAL A 65 -10.99 1.12 -3.85
C VAL A 65 -11.91 1.78 -2.82
N LYS A 66 -11.99 1.24 -1.60
CA LYS A 66 -12.91 1.69 -0.55
C LYS A 66 -12.42 2.93 0.20
N ALA A 67 -11.11 3.07 0.38
CA ALA A 67 -10.53 4.17 1.14
C ALA A 67 -10.67 5.51 0.42
N ASP A 68 -10.86 6.59 1.15
CA ASP A 68 -10.75 7.96 0.66
C ASP A 68 -9.31 8.44 0.72
N TYR A 69 -8.56 8.02 1.76
CA TYR A 69 -7.15 8.34 1.98
C TYR A 69 -6.39 7.10 2.43
N GLY A 70 -5.09 7.08 2.14
CA GLY A 70 -4.19 6.02 2.58
C GLY A 70 -3.22 6.47 3.68
N PHE A 71 -2.90 5.55 4.59
CA PHE A 71 -1.75 5.67 5.48
C PHE A 71 -0.88 4.42 5.35
N VAL A 72 0.41 4.61 5.07
CA VAL A 72 1.35 3.51 4.87
C VAL A 72 2.54 3.65 5.83
N LEU A 73 2.67 2.71 6.75
CA LEU A 73 3.87 2.55 7.57
C LEU A 73 4.90 1.74 6.78
N TRP A 74 6.03 2.36 6.45
CA TRP A 74 7.04 1.75 5.59
C TRP A 74 8.43 1.69 6.25
N ASN A 75 9.05 0.53 6.15
CA ASN A 75 10.39 0.26 6.69
C ASN A 75 11.54 0.56 5.69
N GLY A 76 11.24 1.19 4.56
CA GLY A 76 12.21 1.47 3.49
C GLY A 76 12.52 0.28 2.56
N LYS A 77 11.99 -0.92 2.81
CA LYS A 77 12.37 -2.14 2.07
C LYS A 77 11.19 -2.93 1.50
N SER A 78 10.01 -2.79 2.08
CA SER A 78 8.83 -3.57 1.68
C SER A 78 8.27 -3.11 0.34
N ALA A 79 8.35 -3.98 -0.68
CA ALA A 79 7.71 -3.73 -1.96
C ALA A 79 6.17 -3.72 -1.88
N GLY A 80 5.58 -4.43 -0.91
CA GLY A 80 4.13 -4.42 -0.68
C GLY A 80 3.62 -3.04 -0.27
N SER A 81 4.33 -2.35 0.62
CA SER A 81 3.98 -0.98 1.02
C SER A 81 4.01 -0.01 -0.15
N ILE A 82 5.05 -0.08 -1.00
CA ILE A 82 5.13 0.77 -2.21
C ILE A 82 4.02 0.41 -3.22
N SER A 83 3.67 -0.87 -3.36
CA SER A 83 2.53 -1.29 -4.18
C SER A 83 1.23 -0.62 -3.72
N ASN A 84 1.00 -0.51 -2.40
CA ASN A 84 -0.18 0.15 -1.86
C ASN A 84 -0.18 1.67 -2.12
N VAL A 85 0.97 2.32 -2.05
CA VAL A 85 1.11 3.74 -2.45
C VAL A 85 0.72 3.92 -3.92
N ILE A 86 1.26 3.09 -4.81
CA ILE A 86 0.95 3.14 -6.25
C ILE A 86 -0.55 2.95 -6.48
N GLU A 87 -1.17 1.95 -5.86
CA GLU A 87 -2.62 1.69 -5.97
C GLU A 87 -3.48 2.91 -5.57
N MET A 88 -3.07 3.65 -4.54
CA MET A 88 -3.76 4.88 -4.12
C MET A 88 -3.58 6.01 -5.16
N VAL A 89 -2.35 6.24 -5.58
CA VAL A 89 -2.01 7.32 -6.54
C VAL A 89 -2.67 7.07 -7.91
N GLU A 90 -2.70 5.83 -8.40
CA GLU A 90 -3.41 5.44 -9.63
C GLU A 90 -4.91 5.77 -9.55
N ARG A 91 -5.50 5.71 -8.36
CA ARG A 91 -6.90 6.07 -8.10
C ARG A 91 -7.11 7.55 -7.78
N LYS A 92 -6.07 8.37 -7.92
CA LYS A 92 -6.08 9.81 -7.57
C LYS A 92 -6.49 10.05 -6.12
N LYS A 93 -6.07 9.18 -5.21
CA LYS A 93 -6.31 9.26 -3.77
C LYS A 93 -5.02 9.61 -3.05
N GLY A 94 -5.09 10.56 -2.13
CA GLY A 94 -3.96 10.97 -1.31
C GLY A 94 -3.51 9.84 -0.36
N VAL A 95 -2.20 9.72 -0.15
CA VAL A 95 -1.61 8.78 0.80
C VAL A 95 -0.51 9.46 1.60
N VAL A 96 -0.48 9.18 2.89
CA VAL A 96 0.61 9.58 3.78
C VAL A 96 1.48 8.36 4.05
N VAL A 97 2.77 8.48 3.77
CA VAL A 97 3.77 7.45 4.06
C VAL A 97 4.60 7.88 5.27
N TYR A 98 4.62 7.07 6.31
CA TYR A 98 5.59 7.20 7.39
C TYR A 98 6.80 6.30 7.09
N LEU A 99 7.92 6.91 6.74
CA LEU A 99 9.20 6.22 6.51
C LEU A 99 9.91 6.01 7.84
N ALA A 100 9.79 4.82 8.40
CA ALA A 100 10.22 4.51 9.76
C ALA A 100 11.72 4.72 10.04
N PRO A 101 12.67 4.38 9.14
CA PRO A 101 14.09 4.64 9.36
C PRO A 101 14.44 6.12 9.52
N GLU A 102 13.72 6.98 8.81
CA GLU A 102 13.95 8.44 8.83
C GLU A 102 13.05 9.16 9.84
N LYS A 103 12.06 8.46 10.40
CA LYS A 103 11.02 9.03 11.29
C LYS A 103 10.30 10.23 10.65
N GLN A 104 10.05 10.17 9.36
CA GLN A 104 9.46 11.25 8.58
C GLN A 104 8.18 10.84 7.88
N PHE A 105 7.28 11.83 7.71
CA PHE A 105 6.05 11.70 6.96
C PHE A 105 6.21 12.34 5.58
N TYR A 106 5.67 11.65 4.59
CA TYR A 106 5.60 12.13 3.21
C TYR A 106 4.15 12.07 2.74
N SER A 107 3.62 13.21 2.29
CA SER A 107 2.30 13.29 1.65
C SER A 107 2.47 13.12 0.15
N ILE A 108 1.71 12.19 -0.43
CA ILE A 108 1.77 11.84 -1.85
C ILE A 108 0.35 11.92 -2.39
N SER A 109 0.11 12.83 -3.31
CA SER A 109 -1.20 13.08 -3.91
C SER A 109 -1.27 12.66 -5.37
N ASP A 110 -0.13 12.63 -6.04
CA ASP A 110 -0.01 12.27 -7.44
C ASP A 110 1.33 11.59 -7.77
N PHE A 111 1.55 11.31 -9.05
CA PHE A 111 2.79 10.65 -9.49
C PHE A 111 4.03 11.56 -9.45
N SER A 112 3.87 12.87 -9.48
CA SER A 112 4.99 13.80 -9.30
C SER A 112 5.51 13.70 -7.86
N ASP A 113 4.61 13.74 -6.88
CA ASP A 113 4.94 13.56 -5.47
C ASP A 113 5.56 12.18 -5.23
N PHE A 114 5.00 11.13 -5.85
CA PHE A 114 5.52 9.77 -5.75
C PHE A 114 6.94 9.67 -6.31
N LYS A 115 7.22 10.28 -7.47
CA LYS A 115 8.56 10.32 -8.08
C LYS A 115 9.56 11.05 -7.18
N GLU A 116 9.18 12.20 -6.61
CA GLU A 116 10.03 12.93 -5.66
C GLU A 116 10.33 12.09 -4.42
N PHE A 117 9.31 11.43 -3.86
CA PHE A 117 9.46 10.56 -2.72
C PHE A 117 10.44 9.42 -2.99
N ILE A 118 10.27 8.70 -4.12
CA ILE A 118 11.17 7.60 -4.51
C ILE A 118 12.61 8.09 -4.70
N ASN A 119 12.81 9.29 -5.28
CA ASN A 119 14.13 9.87 -5.48
C ASN A 119 14.84 10.26 -4.18
N LYS A 120 14.11 10.53 -3.10
CA LYS A 120 14.65 10.81 -1.76
C LYS A 120 15.02 9.55 -0.98
N CYS A 121 14.45 8.40 -1.35
CA CYS A 121 14.70 7.14 -0.68
C CYS A 121 16.06 6.54 -1.01
N ASP A 122 16.54 5.63 -0.15
CA ASP A 122 17.77 4.90 -0.36
C ASP A 122 17.78 4.14 -1.70
N LYS A 123 18.79 4.42 -2.52
CA LYS A 123 18.88 3.91 -3.90
C LYS A 123 18.94 2.39 -3.98
N GLU A 124 19.62 1.73 -3.04
CA GLU A 124 19.76 0.28 -3.02
C GLU A 124 18.41 -0.39 -2.72
N SER A 125 17.70 0.13 -1.72
CA SER A 125 16.34 -0.31 -1.36
C SER A 125 15.37 -0.13 -2.54
N ILE A 126 15.40 1.01 -3.20
CA ILE A 126 14.55 1.29 -4.37
C ILE A 126 14.89 0.39 -5.55
N ALA A 127 16.17 0.14 -5.83
CA ALA A 127 16.55 -0.78 -6.91
C ALA A 127 15.99 -2.20 -6.70
N GLY A 128 15.99 -2.69 -5.46
CA GLY A 128 15.36 -3.97 -5.10
C GLY A 128 13.84 -3.99 -5.27
N ILE A 129 13.18 -2.87 -4.99
CA ILE A 129 11.73 -2.69 -5.18
C ILE A 129 11.39 -2.55 -6.66
N SER A 130 12.14 -1.74 -7.42
CA SER A 130 11.94 -1.52 -8.87
C SER A 130 11.97 -2.83 -9.66
N LYS A 131 12.87 -3.76 -9.33
CA LYS A 131 12.90 -5.08 -9.95
C LYS A 131 11.61 -5.88 -9.74
N LYS A 132 10.95 -5.70 -8.58
CA LYS A 132 9.72 -6.44 -8.21
C LYS A 132 8.45 -5.79 -8.73
N LEU A 133 8.39 -4.45 -8.78
CA LEU A 133 7.21 -3.66 -9.09
C LEU A 133 7.28 -2.94 -10.44
N LYS A 134 8.43 -2.98 -11.12
CA LYS A 134 8.66 -2.23 -12.36
C LYS A 134 8.35 -0.72 -12.20
N VAL A 135 8.80 -0.14 -11.08
CA VAL A 135 8.50 1.26 -10.73
C VAL A 135 8.88 2.22 -11.84
N ASP A 136 10.02 1.98 -12.51
CA ASP A 136 10.47 2.83 -13.63
C ASP A 136 9.52 2.77 -14.84
N ASP A 137 8.89 1.61 -15.09
CA ASP A 137 7.89 1.46 -16.16
C ASP A 137 6.60 2.21 -15.79
N ILE A 138 6.20 2.12 -14.53
CA ILE A 138 5.05 2.84 -14.00
C ILE A 138 5.26 4.35 -14.15
N LEU A 139 6.37 4.89 -13.68
CA LEU A 139 6.70 6.31 -13.77
C LEU A 139 6.76 6.78 -15.23
N ARG A 140 7.39 6.02 -16.14
CA ARG A 140 7.43 6.35 -17.58
C ARG A 140 6.05 6.37 -18.23
N ASN A 141 5.18 5.43 -17.88
CA ASN A 141 3.83 5.39 -18.41
C ASN A 141 3.02 6.63 -17.98
N PHE A 142 3.18 7.04 -16.72
CA PHE A 142 2.53 8.26 -16.24
C PHE A 142 3.03 9.54 -16.92
N GLU A 143 4.32 9.66 -17.13
CA GLU A 143 4.88 10.79 -17.89
C GLU A 143 4.32 10.87 -19.30
N ARG A 144 4.18 9.74 -19.99
CA ARG A 144 3.58 9.68 -21.34
C ARG A 144 2.11 10.09 -21.36
N VAL A 145 1.32 9.64 -20.40
CA VAL A 145 -0.10 10.02 -20.27
C VAL A 145 -0.23 11.50 -19.95
N SER A 146 0.57 12.03 -19.04
CA SER A 146 0.58 13.43 -18.65
C SER A 146 1.00 14.38 -19.78
N GLN A 147 1.83 13.90 -20.71
CA GLN A 147 2.28 14.68 -21.89
C GLN A 147 1.33 14.54 -23.10
N GLY A 148 0.20 13.86 -22.97
CA GLY A 148 -0.78 13.71 -24.05
C GLY A 148 -0.31 12.81 -25.21
N VAL A 149 0.73 12.01 -25.01
CA VAL A 149 1.30 11.12 -26.05
C VAL A 149 0.46 9.85 -26.26
N ILE A 150 -0.45 9.52 -25.31
CA ILE A 150 -1.39 8.41 -25.43
C ILE A 150 -2.79 8.94 -25.13
N SER A 151 -3.62 9.05 -26.17
CA SER A 151 -5.09 9.15 -26.00
C SER A 151 -5.63 7.72 -25.83
N PHE A 152 -6.47 7.51 -24.83
CA PHE A 152 -7.24 6.28 -24.67
C PHE A 152 -8.45 6.28 -25.59
#